data_3364cb73b43bc23b917d45bf37958352
#
_entry.id   3364cb73b43bc23b917d45bf37958352
#
_cell.length_a   1.000
_cell.length_b   1.000
_cell.length_c   1.000
_cell.angle_alpha   90.00
_cell.angle_beta   90.00
_cell.angle_gamma   90.00
#
_symmetry.space_group_name_H-M   'P 1'
#
loop_
_entity.id
_entity.type
_entity.pdbx_description
1 polymer ?
#
loop_
_entity_poly.entity_id
_entity_poly.type
_entity_poly.pdbx_seq_one_letter_code
_entity_poly.pdbx_strand_id
1 'polypeptide(L)'
;MNIKDKMNTTEKKVLEIAAPIADSLGLELWDIRFQKEGAGYYLRITIDKPDGVGIDDCEAMSRAVDPALDEADPISCQYYLEVSSPGLARPLTREQHYAYALGQPVRVHTIRPIDGQRDFTGTLVSYDDGITVSIDGNERMFAKGEIAGVVLADDNDLF
;
A
#
# COMPACT_ATOMS: atom_id res chain seq x y z
N MET A 1 13.39 3.40 -12.27
CA MET A 1 12.16 3.16 -11.49
C MET A 1 12.49 3.09 -10.01
N ASN A 2 11.77 3.83 -9.20
CA ASN A 2 11.98 3.79 -7.74
C ASN A 2 11.25 2.59 -7.15
N ILE A 3 11.79 2.03 -6.09
CA ILE A 3 11.14 0.96 -5.36
C ILE A 3 9.88 1.46 -4.65
N LYS A 4 9.83 2.77 -4.35
CA LYS A 4 8.71 3.44 -3.69
C LYS A 4 8.02 4.35 -4.69
N ASP A 5 6.73 4.13 -4.92
CA ASP A 5 5.93 5.07 -5.72
C ASP A 5 5.60 6.29 -4.88
N LYS A 6 5.69 7.46 -5.48
CA LYS A 6 5.25 8.70 -4.86
C LYS A 6 3.83 9.01 -5.30
N MET A 7 3.06 9.59 -4.40
CA MET A 7 1.71 10.04 -4.73
C MET A 7 1.76 11.19 -5.73
N ASN A 8 0.87 11.14 -6.73
CA ASN A 8 0.70 12.26 -7.65
C ASN A 8 -0.10 13.39 -6.98
N THR A 9 -0.25 14.53 -7.65
CA THR A 9 -0.91 15.69 -7.10
C THR A 9 -2.36 15.43 -6.73
N THR A 10 -3.09 14.68 -7.56
CA THR A 10 -4.48 14.33 -7.31
C THR A 10 -4.62 13.44 -6.08
N GLU A 11 -3.76 12.44 -5.97
CA GLU A 11 -3.74 11.54 -4.81
C GLU A 11 -3.47 12.30 -3.51
N LYS A 12 -2.57 13.27 -3.55
CA LYS A 12 -2.28 14.11 -2.37
C LYS A 12 -3.49 14.95 -1.95
N LYS A 13 -4.23 15.50 -2.91
CA LYS A 13 -5.44 16.27 -2.62
C LYS A 13 -6.51 15.39 -2.00
N VAL A 14 -6.68 14.18 -2.52
CA VAL A 14 -7.64 13.21 -1.99
C VAL A 14 -7.22 12.78 -0.58
N LEU A 15 -5.93 12.60 -0.35
CA LEU A 15 -5.42 12.27 0.99
C LEU A 15 -5.81 13.32 2.02
N GLU A 16 -5.67 14.60 1.69
CA GLU A 16 -6.04 15.70 2.58
C GLU A 16 -7.52 15.68 2.95
N ILE A 17 -8.37 15.23 2.03
CA ILE A 17 -9.81 15.10 2.25
C ILE A 17 -10.14 13.84 3.04
N ALA A 18 -9.53 12.72 2.67
CA ALA A 18 -9.88 11.40 3.20
C ALA A 18 -9.27 11.12 4.58
N ALA A 19 -8.09 11.66 4.88
CA ALA A 19 -7.40 11.36 6.14
C ALA A 19 -8.22 11.74 7.39
N PRO A 20 -8.80 12.96 7.49
CA PRO A 20 -9.63 13.28 8.66
C PRO A 20 -10.90 12.42 8.74
N ILE A 21 -11.44 12.01 7.60
CA ILE A 21 -12.63 11.16 7.54
C ILE A 21 -12.30 9.76 8.08
N ALA A 22 -11.20 9.17 7.60
CA ALA A 22 -10.74 7.87 8.09
C ALA A 22 -10.50 7.91 9.61
N ASP A 23 -9.84 8.96 10.08
CA ASP A 23 -9.58 9.18 11.51
C ASP A 23 -10.87 9.19 12.32
N SER A 24 -11.88 9.92 11.83
CA SER A 24 -13.16 10.01 12.53
C SER A 24 -13.91 8.68 12.60
N LEU A 25 -13.62 7.78 11.68
CA LEU A 25 -14.23 6.45 11.64
C LEU A 25 -13.39 5.37 12.33
N GLY A 26 -12.24 5.75 12.90
CA GLY A 26 -11.32 4.80 13.52
C GLY A 26 -10.58 3.93 12.52
N LEU A 27 -10.41 4.41 11.31
CA LEU A 27 -9.75 3.69 10.22
C LEU A 27 -8.41 4.32 9.89
N GLU A 28 -7.49 3.51 9.38
CA GLU A 28 -6.20 3.96 8.87
C GLU A 28 -6.26 4.00 7.36
N LEU A 29 -5.66 5.03 6.76
CA LEU A 29 -5.49 5.08 5.31
C LEU A 29 -4.23 4.32 4.95
N TRP A 30 -4.38 3.21 4.25
CA TRP A 30 -3.23 2.42 3.79
C TRP A 30 -2.67 2.99 2.50
N ASP A 31 -3.54 3.31 1.52
CA ASP A 31 -3.10 3.84 0.23
C ASP A 31 -4.22 4.62 -0.44
N ILE A 32 -3.83 5.52 -1.34
CA ILE A 32 -4.72 6.20 -2.26
C ILE A 32 -4.07 6.11 -3.64
N ARG A 33 -4.83 5.63 -4.61
CA ARG A 33 -4.34 5.50 -5.97
C ARG A 33 -5.39 6.03 -6.95
N PHE A 34 -4.96 6.96 -7.79
CA PHE A 34 -5.78 7.49 -8.86
C PHE A 34 -5.08 7.28 -10.19
N GLN A 35 -5.65 6.44 -11.04
CA GLN A 35 -5.04 6.13 -12.32
C GLN A 35 -6.07 5.72 -13.35
N LYS A 36 -5.68 5.86 -14.60
CA LYS A 36 -6.50 5.41 -15.72
C LYS A 36 -6.28 3.91 -15.94
N GLU A 37 -7.38 3.17 -16.02
CA GLU A 37 -7.35 1.74 -16.29
C GLU A 37 -8.35 1.46 -17.42
N GLY A 38 -7.84 1.02 -18.57
CA GLY A 38 -8.67 0.86 -19.75
C GLY A 38 -9.26 2.20 -20.20
N ALA A 39 -10.58 2.28 -20.33
CA ALA A 39 -11.29 3.47 -20.78
C ALA A 39 -11.68 4.42 -19.65
N GLY A 40 -11.48 4.04 -18.39
CA GLY A 40 -11.95 4.82 -17.24
C GLY A 40 -10.86 5.17 -16.25
N TYR A 41 -11.20 6.15 -15.40
CA TYR A 41 -10.34 6.51 -14.27
C TYR A 41 -10.89 5.90 -13.00
N TYR A 42 -9.99 5.44 -12.14
CA TYR A 42 -10.34 4.82 -10.86
C TYR A 42 -9.62 5.51 -9.72
N LEU A 43 -10.39 5.88 -8.71
CA LEU A 43 -9.86 6.34 -7.45
C LEU A 43 -10.03 5.21 -6.44
N ARG A 44 -8.93 4.62 -6.01
CA ARG A 44 -8.94 3.53 -5.04
C ARG A 44 -8.40 4.00 -3.71
N ILE A 45 -9.22 3.86 -2.70
CA ILE A 45 -8.85 4.19 -1.32
C ILE A 45 -8.77 2.88 -0.55
N THR A 46 -7.60 2.58 -0.03
CA THR A 46 -7.38 1.38 0.75
C THR A 46 -7.31 1.76 2.23
N ILE A 47 -8.16 1.15 3.03
CA ILE A 47 -8.26 1.41 4.47
C ILE A 47 -7.92 0.16 5.26
N ASP A 48 -7.47 0.37 6.50
CA ASP A 48 -7.11 -0.72 7.40
C ASP A 48 -7.53 -0.38 8.82
N LYS A 49 -7.55 -1.37 9.70
CA LYS A 49 -7.68 -1.17 11.14
C LYS A 49 -7.15 -2.41 11.87
N PRO A 50 -6.79 -2.28 13.16
CA PRO A 50 -6.11 -3.37 13.88
C PRO A 50 -6.84 -4.71 13.89
N ASP A 51 -8.17 -4.70 13.93
CA ASP A 51 -8.99 -5.92 13.96
C ASP A 51 -9.40 -6.41 12.57
N GLY A 52 -8.89 -5.75 11.52
CA GLY A 52 -9.27 -6.04 10.15
C GLY A 52 -10.48 -5.23 9.69
N VAL A 53 -10.57 -5.00 8.39
CA VAL A 53 -11.61 -4.19 7.77
C VAL A 53 -12.69 -5.11 7.21
N GLY A 54 -13.95 -4.81 7.57
CA GLY A 54 -15.10 -5.49 7.00
C GLY A 54 -15.80 -4.66 5.93
N ILE A 55 -16.84 -5.24 5.32
CA ILE A 55 -17.65 -4.57 4.31
C ILE A 55 -18.27 -3.30 4.87
N ASP A 56 -18.73 -3.33 6.13
CA ASP A 56 -19.35 -2.18 6.78
C ASP A 56 -18.39 -0.99 6.91
N ASP A 57 -17.12 -1.28 7.15
CA ASP A 57 -16.08 -0.24 7.24
C ASP A 57 -15.85 0.43 5.89
N CYS A 58 -15.80 -0.37 4.84
CA CYS A 58 -15.65 0.14 3.47
C CYS A 58 -16.85 0.99 3.06
N GLU A 59 -18.07 0.56 3.39
CA GLU A 59 -19.28 1.32 3.12
C GLU A 59 -19.30 2.64 3.88
N ALA A 60 -18.95 2.62 5.16
CA ALA A 60 -18.92 3.83 5.98
C ALA A 60 -17.93 4.85 5.42
N MET A 61 -16.74 4.39 5.04
CA MET A 61 -15.74 5.26 4.44
C MET A 61 -16.21 5.82 3.11
N SER A 62 -16.77 4.98 2.25
CA SER A 62 -17.28 5.40 0.94
C SER A 62 -18.37 6.46 1.07
N ARG A 63 -19.34 6.24 1.96
CA ARG A 63 -20.45 7.18 2.19
C ARG A 63 -19.99 8.51 2.78
N ALA A 64 -18.91 8.49 3.58
CA ALA A 64 -18.39 9.70 4.19
C ALA A 64 -17.51 10.50 3.22
N VAL A 65 -16.70 9.81 2.41
CA VAL A 65 -15.74 10.46 1.53
C VAL A 65 -16.39 10.96 0.24
N ASP A 66 -17.43 10.30 -0.26
CA ASP A 66 -18.06 10.64 -1.54
C ASP A 66 -18.59 12.08 -1.56
N PRO A 67 -19.42 12.52 -0.60
CA PRO A 67 -19.88 13.93 -0.61
C PRO A 67 -18.75 14.92 -0.37
N ALA A 68 -17.73 14.56 0.39
CA ALA A 68 -16.59 15.43 0.61
C ALA A 68 -15.78 15.63 -0.68
N LEU A 69 -15.65 14.57 -1.49
CA LEU A 69 -15.00 14.66 -2.80
C LEU A 69 -15.83 15.49 -3.77
N ASP A 70 -17.16 15.36 -3.75
CA ASP A 70 -18.04 16.16 -4.58
C ASP A 70 -17.92 17.65 -4.26
N GLU A 71 -17.85 18.00 -2.98
CA GLU A 71 -17.74 19.38 -2.54
C GLU A 71 -16.38 19.99 -2.89
N ALA A 72 -15.29 19.28 -2.64
CA ALA A 72 -13.94 19.77 -2.89
C ALA A 72 -13.55 19.70 -4.37
N ASP A 73 -14.14 18.77 -5.11
CA ASP A 73 -13.95 18.56 -6.55
C ASP A 73 -12.47 18.51 -6.95
N PRO A 74 -11.66 17.62 -6.34
CA PRO A 74 -10.23 17.54 -6.63
C PRO A 74 -9.89 16.88 -7.97
N ILE A 75 -10.88 16.22 -8.59
CA ILE A 75 -10.70 15.45 -9.82
C ILE A 75 -11.63 16.05 -10.89
N SER A 76 -11.03 16.46 -12.01
CA SER A 76 -11.74 17.18 -13.06
C SER A 76 -12.44 16.28 -14.08
N CYS A 77 -12.21 14.97 -14.02
CA CYS A 77 -12.83 14.01 -14.95
C CYS A 77 -13.77 13.07 -14.19
N GLN A 78 -14.56 12.30 -14.93
CA GLN A 78 -15.36 11.24 -14.33
C GLN A 78 -14.45 10.10 -13.86
N TYR A 79 -14.79 9.52 -12.73
CA TYR A 79 -14.02 8.43 -12.14
C TYR A 79 -14.94 7.50 -11.34
N TYR A 80 -14.42 6.31 -11.09
CA TYR A 80 -15.09 5.33 -10.22
C TYR A 80 -14.36 5.31 -8.87
N LEU A 81 -15.13 5.43 -7.79
CA LEU A 81 -14.60 5.37 -6.43
C LEU A 81 -14.70 3.94 -5.92
N GLU A 82 -13.57 3.40 -5.48
CA GLU A 82 -13.53 2.09 -4.83
C GLU A 82 -12.83 2.22 -3.47
N VAL A 83 -13.46 1.67 -2.44
CA VAL A 83 -12.89 1.60 -1.10
C VAL A 83 -12.72 0.12 -0.75
N SER A 84 -11.52 -0.26 -0.33
CA SER A 84 -11.20 -1.66 -0.06
C SER A 84 -10.21 -1.79 1.08
N SER A 85 -10.00 -3.02 1.53
CA SER A 85 -8.93 -3.34 2.48
C SER A 85 -7.70 -3.82 1.71
N PRO A 86 -6.49 -3.76 2.33
CA PRO A 86 -5.28 -4.23 1.66
C PRO A 86 -5.20 -5.75 1.54
N GLY A 87 -6.12 -6.48 2.17
CA GLY A 87 -6.07 -7.94 2.20
C GLY A 87 -5.06 -8.45 3.21
N LEU A 88 -4.81 -9.77 3.19
CA LEU A 88 -3.88 -10.41 4.11
C LEU A 88 -2.43 -10.09 3.77
N ALA A 89 -2.10 -10.11 2.47
CA ALA A 89 -0.77 -9.74 2.00
C ALA A 89 -0.81 -8.29 1.53
N ARG A 90 -0.21 -7.40 2.31
CA ARG A 90 -0.23 -5.95 2.03
C ARG A 90 0.95 -5.57 1.16
N PRO A 91 0.73 -5.20 -0.12
CA PRO A 91 1.85 -4.80 -0.99
C PRO A 91 2.46 -3.47 -0.53
N LEU A 92 3.79 -3.41 -0.54
CA LEU A 92 4.53 -2.22 -0.19
C LEU A 92 4.89 -1.48 -1.47
N THR A 93 4.14 -0.43 -1.79
CA THR A 93 4.32 0.32 -3.04
C THR A 93 4.57 1.80 -2.81
N ARG A 94 4.42 2.30 -1.59
CA ARG A 94 4.61 3.70 -1.23
C ARG A 94 5.67 3.83 -0.16
N GLU A 95 6.26 5.01 -0.07
CA GLU A 95 7.25 5.27 0.98
C GLU A 95 6.70 5.03 2.38
N GLN A 96 5.46 5.46 2.64
CA GLN A 96 4.85 5.25 3.94
C GLN A 96 4.65 3.77 4.25
N HIS A 97 4.49 2.92 3.25
CA HIS A 97 4.40 1.47 3.44
C HIS A 97 5.71 0.90 3.97
N TYR A 98 6.82 1.31 3.37
CA TYR A 98 8.14 0.85 3.81
C TYR A 98 8.49 1.40 5.19
N ALA A 99 8.12 2.64 5.48
CA ALA A 99 8.33 3.21 6.81
C ALA A 99 7.55 2.42 7.89
N TYR A 100 6.31 2.05 7.59
CA TYR A 100 5.49 1.23 8.48
C TYR A 100 6.10 -0.16 8.67
N ALA A 101 6.66 -0.73 7.61
CA ALA A 101 7.16 -2.10 7.60
C ALA A 101 8.55 -2.27 8.24
N LEU A 102 9.24 -1.18 8.57
CA LEU A 102 10.55 -1.27 9.22
C LEU A 102 10.43 -2.06 10.52
N GLY A 103 11.27 -3.08 10.66
CA GLY A 103 11.25 -3.97 11.83
C GLY A 103 10.18 -5.04 11.78
N GLN A 104 9.43 -5.13 10.69
CA GLN A 104 8.35 -6.09 10.53
C GLN A 104 8.69 -7.15 9.47
N PRO A 105 8.04 -8.32 9.53
CA PRO A 105 8.30 -9.35 8.52
C PRO A 105 7.75 -8.92 7.17
N VAL A 106 8.55 -9.15 6.14
CA VAL A 106 8.19 -8.87 4.74
C VAL A 106 8.56 -10.07 3.88
N ARG A 107 7.89 -10.19 2.74
CA ARG A 107 8.24 -11.16 1.72
C ARG A 107 8.62 -10.43 0.45
N VAL A 108 9.82 -10.74 -0.06
CA VAL A 108 10.35 -10.16 -1.28
C VAL A 108 10.22 -11.18 -2.39
N HIS A 109 9.62 -10.77 -3.51
CA HIS A 109 9.56 -11.57 -4.72
C HIS A 109 10.49 -10.96 -5.74
N THR A 110 11.43 -11.75 -6.25
CA THR A 110 12.42 -11.27 -7.21
C THR A 110 12.01 -11.57 -8.64
N ILE A 111 12.49 -10.74 -9.57
CA ILE A 111 12.22 -10.89 -11.00
C ILE A 111 12.88 -12.16 -11.53
N ARG A 112 14.11 -12.43 -11.06
CA ARG A 112 14.90 -13.61 -11.44
C ARG A 112 15.28 -14.39 -10.21
N PRO A 113 15.44 -15.72 -10.33
CA PRO A 113 15.90 -16.50 -9.18
C PRO A 113 17.28 -16.04 -8.70
N ILE A 114 17.44 -15.96 -7.39
CA ILE A 114 18.70 -15.71 -6.73
C ILE A 114 18.99 -16.95 -5.90
N ASP A 115 20.09 -17.61 -6.19
CA ASP A 115 20.45 -18.91 -5.55
C ASP A 115 19.32 -19.93 -5.66
N GLY A 116 18.60 -19.92 -6.78
CA GLY A 116 17.51 -20.84 -7.05
C GLY A 116 16.16 -20.47 -6.41
N GLN A 117 16.08 -19.31 -5.76
CA GLN A 117 14.86 -18.87 -5.08
C GLN A 117 14.39 -17.53 -5.62
N ARG A 118 13.07 -17.33 -5.66
CA ARG A 118 12.44 -16.05 -6.03
C ARG A 118 11.75 -15.37 -4.86
N ASP A 119 11.47 -16.11 -3.79
CA ASP A 119 10.76 -15.57 -2.63
C ASP A 119 11.65 -15.65 -1.41
N PHE A 120 11.76 -14.53 -0.71
CA PHE A 120 12.58 -14.41 0.48
C PHE A 120 11.73 -13.76 1.57
N THR A 121 11.73 -14.34 2.75
CA THR A 121 10.97 -13.83 3.90
C THR A 121 11.94 -13.47 5.01
N GLY A 122 11.78 -12.30 5.58
CA GLY A 122 12.61 -11.83 6.68
C GLY A 122 12.11 -10.52 7.22
N THR A 123 12.91 -9.87 8.05
CA THR A 123 12.57 -8.60 8.68
C THR A 123 13.16 -7.45 7.88
N LEU A 124 12.35 -6.45 7.56
CA LEU A 124 12.83 -5.27 6.82
C LEU A 124 13.72 -4.43 7.74
N VAL A 125 14.98 -4.25 7.35
CA VAL A 125 15.97 -3.51 8.12
C VAL A 125 16.09 -2.08 7.63
N SER A 126 16.13 -1.90 6.32
CA SER A 126 16.28 -0.57 5.71
C SER A 126 15.72 -0.57 4.29
N TYR A 127 15.46 0.62 3.80
CA TYR A 127 15.01 0.82 2.42
C TYR A 127 15.55 2.14 1.90
N ASP A 128 15.79 2.18 0.59
CA ASP A 128 16.17 3.38 -0.15
C ASP A 128 15.94 3.08 -1.64
N ASP A 129 16.97 3.01 -2.45
CA ASP A 129 16.86 2.55 -3.83
C ASP A 129 16.64 1.05 -3.94
N GLY A 130 16.95 0.31 -2.90
CA GLY A 130 16.67 -1.10 -2.74
C GLY A 130 16.23 -1.35 -1.31
N ILE A 131 16.26 -2.60 -0.89
CA ILE A 131 15.90 -2.95 0.49
C ILE A 131 16.96 -3.88 1.10
N THR A 132 17.05 -3.83 2.42
CA THR A 132 17.85 -4.77 3.19
C THR A 132 16.92 -5.55 4.10
N VAL A 133 16.98 -6.86 4.03
CA VAL A 133 16.13 -7.77 4.80
C VAL A 133 17.00 -8.70 5.63
N SER A 134 16.69 -8.85 6.90
CA SER A 134 17.36 -9.80 7.78
C SER A 134 16.68 -11.16 7.67
N ILE A 135 17.41 -12.15 7.18
CA ILE A 135 16.93 -13.53 7.00
C ILE A 135 17.80 -14.45 7.85
N ASP A 136 17.19 -15.10 8.83
CA ASP A 136 17.88 -16.02 9.76
C ASP A 136 19.13 -15.38 10.40
N GLY A 137 19.03 -14.09 10.75
CA GLY A 137 20.11 -13.35 11.38
C GLY A 137 21.15 -12.78 10.42
N ASN A 138 20.99 -12.99 9.12
CA ASN A 138 21.89 -12.46 8.10
C ASN A 138 21.18 -11.42 7.25
N GLU A 139 21.82 -10.27 7.08
CA GLU A 139 21.26 -9.22 6.23
C GLU A 139 21.53 -9.52 4.76
N ARG A 140 20.49 -9.36 3.94
CA ARG A 140 20.58 -9.51 2.49
C ARG A 140 20.05 -8.27 1.82
N MET A 141 20.81 -7.73 0.89
CA MET A 141 20.43 -6.54 0.13
C MET A 141 19.81 -6.95 -1.22
N PHE A 142 18.72 -6.30 -1.57
CA PHE A 142 18.07 -6.46 -2.87
C PHE A 142 18.05 -5.12 -3.58
N ALA A 143 18.62 -5.06 -4.77
CA ALA A 143 18.57 -3.85 -5.60
C ALA A 143 17.17 -3.70 -6.20
N LYS A 144 16.75 -2.46 -6.43
CA LYS A 144 15.41 -2.20 -6.99
C LYS A 144 15.16 -2.93 -8.31
N GLY A 145 16.20 -3.11 -9.12
CA GLY A 145 16.09 -3.83 -10.39
C GLY A 145 15.92 -5.33 -10.25
N GLU A 146 16.15 -5.89 -9.06
CA GLU A 146 15.97 -7.31 -8.77
C GLU A 146 14.60 -7.65 -8.21
N ILE A 147 13.85 -6.64 -7.77
CA ILE A 147 12.61 -6.80 -7.02
C ILE A 147 11.39 -6.70 -7.93
N ALA A 148 10.58 -7.75 -7.97
CA ALA A 148 9.28 -7.73 -8.64
C ALA A 148 8.20 -7.16 -7.72
N GLY A 149 8.29 -7.44 -6.42
CA GLY A 149 7.35 -6.91 -5.44
C GLY A 149 7.77 -7.23 -4.01
N VAL A 150 7.26 -6.44 -3.07
CA VAL A 150 7.45 -6.67 -1.65
C VAL A 150 6.08 -6.58 -0.99
N VAL A 151 5.77 -7.53 -0.13
CA VAL A 151 4.50 -7.53 0.63
C VAL A 151 4.83 -7.65 2.11
N LEU A 152 3.97 -7.04 2.94
CA LEU A 152 4.07 -7.22 4.38
C LEU A 152 3.60 -8.64 4.70
N ALA A 153 4.45 -9.42 5.36
CA ALA A 153 4.14 -10.78 5.75
C ALA A 153 3.54 -10.80 7.16
N ASP A 154 2.65 -11.74 7.43
CA ASP A 154 2.19 -11.99 8.78
C ASP A 154 2.75 -13.33 9.26
N ASP A 155 2.39 -13.73 10.49
CA ASP A 155 2.89 -14.98 11.06
C ASP A 155 2.51 -16.21 10.23
N ASN A 156 1.40 -16.13 9.48
CA ASN A 156 0.95 -17.23 8.63
C ASN A 156 1.77 -17.33 7.34
N ASP A 157 2.33 -16.23 6.88
CA ASP A 157 3.13 -16.19 5.66
C ASP A 157 4.56 -16.66 5.87
N LEU A 158 4.96 -16.85 7.13
CA LEU A 158 6.31 -17.31 7.46
C LEU A 158 6.47 -18.84 7.36
N PHE A 159 5.41 -19.56 7.09
CA PHE A 159 5.40 -21.02 7.04
C PHE A 159 4.99 -21.56 5.68
#